data_e788b8bc510dcf7089622e6eb4fb78d2
#
_entry.id   e788b8bc510dcf7089622e6eb4fb78d2
#
_cell.length_a   1.000
_cell.length_b   1.000
_cell.length_c   1.000
_cell.angle_alpha   90.00
_cell.angle_beta   90.00
_cell.angle_gamma   90.00
#
_symmetry.space_group_name_H-M   'P 1'
#
loop_
_entity.id
_entity.type
_entity.pdbx_description
1 polymer ?
#
loop_
_entity_poly.entity_id
_entity_poly.type
_entity_poly.pdbx_seq_one_letter_code
_entity_poly.pdbx_strand_id
1 'polypeptide(L)'
;DQPRSRGLGDVYKRQIIKCARQEIPVFGICGGYQMLGNVIDDSCNAETGEVIPGIGLLPVTTTFTLSKHRTRARGTICSQSGMWEMLGEKKCAGYEIHMGESTVGEGQAQALARIYNTVDGTEYMDGCVCGNVAGTYLHGIFDEKEFCDGFINMLGKRCGIATHGGSDMSFEEYKQREYDKLADAIRENMDMKYVYEIMGL
;
A
#
# COMPACT_ATOMS: atom_id res chain seq x y z
N ASP A 1 10.38 13.36 23.53
CA ASP A 1 9.82 12.02 23.30
C ASP A 1 9.41 11.39 24.63
N GLN A 2 8.12 11.23 24.83
CA GLN A 2 7.64 10.72 26.11
C GLN A 2 7.80 9.19 26.16
N PRO A 3 8.24 8.61 27.32
CA PRO A 3 8.43 7.16 27.47
C PRO A 3 7.21 6.30 27.08
N ARG A 4 6.01 6.91 27.08
CA ARG A 4 4.74 6.24 26.72
C ARG A 4 4.60 5.96 25.24
N SER A 5 5.15 6.80 24.34
CA SER A 5 5.07 6.59 22.90
C SER A 5 5.95 5.43 22.44
N ARG A 6 7.13 5.27 23.05
CA ARG A 6 8.03 4.13 22.78
C ARG A 6 7.40 2.80 23.21
N GLY A 7 6.76 2.75 24.37
CA GLY A 7 6.08 1.54 24.84
C GLY A 7 4.89 1.12 23.95
N LEU A 8 4.16 2.08 23.39
CA LEU A 8 3.04 1.79 22.48
C LEU A 8 3.54 1.24 21.12
N GLY A 9 4.60 1.80 20.57
CA GLY A 9 5.25 1.30 19.36
C GLY A 9 5.73 -0.14 19.51
N ASP A 10 6.33 -0.48 20.63
CA ASP A 10 6.78 -1.84 20.94
C ASP A 10 5.61 -2.84 21.04
N VAL A 11 4.45 -2.41 21.56
CA VAL A 11 3.26 -3.25 21.63
C VAL A 11 2.75 -3.59 20.21
N TYR A 12 2.63 -2.61 19.33
CA TYR A 12 2.20 -2.83 17.95
C TYR A 12 3.20 -3.69 17.16
N LYS A 13 4.50 -3.44 17.31
CA LYS A 13 5.55 -4.27 16.72
C LYS A 13 5.39 -5.75 17.11
N ARG A 14 5.18 -6.03 18.40
CA ARG A 14 4.97 -7.40 18.90
C ARG A 14 3.68 -8.03 18.33
N GLN A 15 2.62 -7.25 18.17
CA GLN A 15 1.36 -7.74 17.57
C GLN A 15 1.56 -8.14 16.11
N ILE A 16 2.25 -7.33 15.30
CA ILE A 16 2.56 -7.63 13.90
C ILE A 16 3.41 -8.91 13.81
N ILE A 17 4.46 -9.01 14.62
CA ILE A 17 5.30 -10.22 14.68
C ILE A 17 4.49 -11.45 15.08
N LYS A 18 3.57 -11.32 16.05
CA LYS A 18 2.69 -12.41 16.45
C LYS A 18 1.78 -12.85 15.31
N CYS A 19 1.17 -11.92 14.58
CA CYS A 19 0.36 -12.22 13.40
C CYS A 19 1.18 -12.97 12.36
N ALA A 20 2.37 -12.50 12.03
CA ALA A 20 3.24 -13.15 11.07
C ALA A 20 3.61 -14.58 11.49
N ARG A 21 3.96 -14.81 12.75
CA ARG A 21 4.28 -16.14 13.31
C ARG A 21 3.07 -17.08 13.31
N GLN A 22 1.87 -16.57 13.36
CA GLN A 22 0.61 -17.34 13.25
C GLN A 22 0.16 -17.53 11.79
N GLU A 23 1.04 -17.22 10.85
CA GLU A 23 0.77 -17.27 9.42
C GLU A 23 -0.40 -16.38 8.97
N ILE A 24 -0.83 -15.41 9.79
CA ILE A 24 -1.81 -14.41 9.38
C ILE A 24 -1.14 -13.49 8.35
N PRO A 25 -1.80 -13.21 7.21
CA PRO A 25 -1.26 -12.30 6.21
C PRO A 25 -0.93 -10.93 6.79
N VAL A 26 0.27 -10.44 6.53
CA VAL A 26 0.70 -9.09 6.88
C VAL A 26 1.05 -8.35 5.60
N PHE A 27 0.40 -7.21 5.37
CA PHE A 27 0.61 -6.43 4.17
C PHE A 27 0.99 -4.99 4.54
N GLY A 28 2.18 -4.54 4.14
CA GLY A 28 2.69 -3.20 4.40
C GLY A 28 2.57 -2.30 3.17
N ILE A 29 2.12 -1.06 3.37
CA ILE A 29 2.05 -0.05 2.29
C ILE A 29 2.95 1.12 2.67
N CYS A 30 3.81 1.55 1.74
CA CYS A 30 4.71 2.70 1.89
C CYS A 30 5.54 2.62 3.18
N GLY A 31 5.35 3.52 4.15
CA GLY A 31 6.02 3.45 5.45
C GLY A 31 5.82 2.12 6.18
N GLY A 32 4.65 1.49 6.01
CA GLY A 32 4.41 0.13 6.53
C GLY A 32 5.30 -0.92 5.87
N TYR A 33 5.54 -0.83 4.58
CA TYR A 33 6.48 -1.69 3.86
C TYR A 33 7.92 -1.49 4.37
N GLN A 34 8.37 -0.25 4.51
CA GLN A 34 9.68 0.09 5.05
C GLN A 34 9.87 -0.48 6.47
N MET A 35 8.86 -0.31 7.32
CA MET A 35 8.88 -0.83 8.71
C MET A 35 8.95 -2.35 8.79
N LEU A 36 8.40 -3.08 7.84
CA LEU A 36 8.49 -4.55 7.79
C LEU A 36 9.90 -5.05 7.45
N GLY A 37 10.75 -4.19 6.88
CA GLY A 37 12.13 -4.47 6.52
C GLY A 37 13.07 -4.68 7.71
N ASN A 38 14.34 -4.88 7.42
CA ASN A 38 15.41 -5.06 8.41
C ASN A 38 15.93 -3.73 8.97
N VAL A 39 16.14 -2.75 8.08
CA VAL A 39 16.76 -1.47 8.40
C VAL A 39 16.10 -0.35 7.63
N ILE A 40 15.93 0.78 8.29
CA ILE A 40 15.60 2.07 7.68
C ILE A 40 16.77 3.00 7.97
N ASP A 41 17.46 3.40 6.91
CA ASP A 41 18.65 4.26 6.96
C ASP A 41 18.31 5.65 6.43
N ASP A 42 18.25 6.61 7.34
CA ASP A 42 18.08 8.04 7.01
C ASP A 42 19.35 8.85 7.32
N SER A 43 20.52 8.28 7.06
CA SER A 43 21.81 8.97 7.27
C SER A 43 21.93 10.28 6.49
N CYS A 44 21.11 10.46 5.44
CA CYS A 44 21.05 11.72 4.68
C CYS A 44 20.21 12.82 5.37
N ASN A 45 19.58 12.51 6.51
CA ASN A 45 18.72 13.43 7.25
C ASN A 45 17.56 14.00 6.40
N ALA A 46 16.90 13.13 5.66
CA ALA A 46 15.69 13.50 4.90
C ALA A 46 14.50 13.74 5.82
N GLU A 47 14.41 13.01 6.95
CA GLU A 47 13.37 13.15 7.97
C GLU A 47 13.95 13.29 9.38
N THR A 48 14.59 12.25 9.93
CA THR A 48 15.07 12.20 11.31
C THR A 48 16.60 12.14 11.47
N GLY A 49 17.30 11.76 10.40
CA GLY A 49 18.75 11.57 10.38
C GLY A 49 19.24 10.31 11.12
N GLU A 50 18.34 9.38 11.44
CA GLU A 50 18.66 8.19 12.22
C GLU A 50 18.69 6.93 11.35
N VAL A 51 19.48 5.95 11.76
CA VAL A 51 19.43 4.58 11.25
C VAL A 51 18.71 3.72 12.30
N ILE A 52 17.56 3.20 11.94
CA ILE A 52 16.72 2.45 12.86
C ILE A 52 16.45 1.02 12.38
N PRO A 53 16.36 0.04 13.30
CA PRO A 53 15.98 -1.32 12.94
C PRO A 53 14.49 -1.38 12.62
N GLY A 54 14.15 -2.03 11.51
CA GLY A 54 12.79 -2.39 11.16
C GLY A 54 12.23 -3.52 12.05
N ILE A 55 11.15 -4.12 11.59
CA ILE A 55 10.50 -5.27 12.24
C ILE A 55 11.24 -6.58 11.92
N GLY A 56 11.90 -6.64 10.75
CA GLY A 56 12.69 -7.79 10.30
C GLY A 56 11.83 -8.96 9.78
N LEU A 57 10.68 -8.67 9.19
CA LEU A 57 9.80 -9.67 8.58
C LEU A 57 10.01 -9.80 7.07
N LEU A 58 10.55 -8.76 6.44
CA LEU A 58 10.99 -8.76 5.04
C LEU A 58 12.49 -8.53 4.96
N PRO A 59 13.23 -9.19 4.06
CA PRO A 59 14.65 -8.98 3.86
C PRO A 59 14.91 -7.70 3.04
N VAL A 60 14.42 -6.58 3.55
CA VAL A 60 14.43 -5.28 2.87
C VAL A 60 15.22 -4.28 3.70
N THR A 61 16.10 -3.54 3.02
CA THR A 61 16.75 -2.35 3.59
C THR A 61 16.25 -1.13 2.82
N THR A 62 15.75 -0.15 3.53
CA THR A 62 15.32 1.12 2.96
C THR A 62 16.35 2.19 3.26
N THR A 63 16.86 2.86 2.22
CA THR A 63 17.74 4.01 2.34
C THR A 63 16.99 5.25 1.90
N PHE A 64 16.90 6.25 2.77
CA PHE A 64 16.29 7.53 2.43
C PHE A 64 17.21 8.34 1.53
N THR A 65 16.60 9.10 0.63
CA THR A 65 17.29 10.03 -0.27
C THR A 65 16.64 11.41 -0.14
N LEU A 66 17.34 12.47 -0.54
CA LEU A 66 16.79 13.83 -0.58
C LEU A 66 15.82 14.03 -1.76
N SER A 67 15.77 13.08 -2.67
CA SER A 67 14.87 13.08 -3.83
C SER A 67 13.54 12.41 -3.49
N LYS A 68 12.45 13.14 -3.69
CA LYS A 68 11.12 12.60 -3.49
C LYS A 68 10.62 11.92 -4.76
N HIS A 69 10.39 10.62 -4.68
CA HIS A 69 9.69 9.89 -5.74
C HIS A 69 8.20 10.17 -5.66
N ARG A 70 7.61 10.59 -6.78
CA ARG A 70 6.17 10.84 -6.89
C ARG A 70 5.69 10.48 -8.28
N THR A 71 4.84 9.46 -8.37
CA THR A 71 4.33 9.01 -9.66
C THR A 71 2.94 8.38 -9.54
N ARG A 72 2.28 8.24 -10.70
CA ARG A 72 1.14 7.34 -10.88
C ARG A 72 1.64 6.09 -11.56
N ALA A 73 1.19 4.96 -11.07
CA ALA A 73 1.70 3.67 -11.50
C ALA A 73 0.56 2.68 -11.77
N ARG A 74 0.80 1.82 -12.76
CA ARG A 74 -0.03 0.66 -13.06
C ARG A 74 0.89 -0.54 -13.18
N GLY A 75 0.37 -1.72 -12.98
CA GLY A 75 1.19 -2.89 -13.09
C GLY A 75 0.41 -4.19 -13.00
N THR A 76 1.18 -5.25 -12.84
CA THR A 76 0.67 -6.60 -12.66
C THR A 76 1.42 -7.25 -11.51
N ILE A 77 0.69 -7.90 -10.62
CA ILE A 77 1.29 -8.69 -9.55
C ILE A 77 2.09 -9.82 -10.18
N CYS A 78 3.32 -9.99 -9.76
CA CYS A 78 4.16 -11.10 -10.20
C CYS A 78 3.52 -12.43 -9.81
N SER A 79 3.83 -13.49 -10.55
CA SER A 79 3.46 -14.86 -10.16
C SER A 79 4.00 -15.14 -8.77
N GLN A 80 3.11 -15.51 -7.86
CA GLN A 80 3.42 -15.76 -6.47
C GLN A 80 3.19 -17.24 -6.15
N SER A 81 3.74 -17.68 -5.03
CA SER A 81 3.50 -19.02 -4.50
C SER A 81 2.85 -18.97 -3.12
N GLY A 82 2.34 -20.10 -2.66
CA GLY A 82 1.75 -20.24 -1.35
C GLY A 82 0.50 -19.38 -1.17
N MET A 83 0.44 -18.64 -0.08
CA MET A 83 -0.72 -17.84 0.30
C MET A 83 -1.08 -16.77 -0.74
N TRP A 84 -0.08 -16.16 -1.39
CA TRP A 84 -0.24 -15.05 -2.32
C TRP A 84 -0.53 -15.47 -3.77
N GLU A 85 -0.57 -16.79 -4.05
CA GLU A 85 -0.77 -17.35 -5.39
C GLU A 85 -2.02 -16.78 -6.09
N MET A 86 -3.10 -16.55 -5.34
CA MET A 86 -4.34 -16.00 -5.88
C MET A 86 -4.25 -14.55 -6.36
N LEU A 87 -3.18 -13.84 -6.00
CA LEU A 87 -2.91 -12.47 -6.46
C LEU A 87 -2.07 -12.44 -7.73
N GLY A 88 -1.38 -13.53 -8.08
CA GLY A 88 -0.54 -13.59 -9.27
C GLY A 88 -1.30 -13.19 -10.53
N GLU A 89 -0.63 -12.46 -11.43
CA GLU A 89 -1.12 -11.97 -12.71
C GLU A 89 -2.31 -10.98 -12.63
N LYS A 90 -2.72 -10.57 -11.42
CA LYS A 90 -3.77 -9.56 -11.26
C LYS A 90 -3.23 -8.16 -11.48
N LYS A 91 -4.07 -7.30 -12.05
CA LYS A 91 -3.74 -5.89 -12.21
C LYS A 91 -3.63 -5.20 -10.86
N CYS A 92 -2.73 -4.25 -10.81
CA CYS A 92 -2.60 -3.30 -9.69
C CYS A 92 -2.43 -1.89 -10.25
N ALA A 93 -2.94 -0.92 -9.52
CA ALA A 93 -2.82 0.48 -9.88
C ALA A 93 -2.79 1.34 -8.62
N GLY A 94 -2.24 2.54 -8.75
CA GLY A 94 -2.18 3.47 -7.63
C GLY A 94 -1.21 4.62 -7.88
N TYR A 95 -0.63 5.11 -6.79
CA TYR A 95 0.40 6.14 -6.85
C TYR A 95 1.49 5.85 -5.81
N GLU A 96 2.68 6.36 -6.09
CA GLU A 96 3.81 6.28 -5.16
C GLU A 96 4.21 7.69 -4.72
N ILE A 97 4.55 7.80 -3.45
CA ILE A 97 5.00 9.04 -2.82
C ILE A 97 5.92 8.70 -1.64
N HIS A 98 7.21 8.64 -1.89
CA HIS A 98 8.20 8.28 -0.86
C HIS A 98 9.56 8.92 -1.14
N MET A 99 10.42 8.94 -0.14
CA MET A 99 11.81 9.42 -0.23
C MET A 99 12.82 8.28 -0.06
N GLY A 100 12.38 7.12 0.42
CA GLY A 100 13.22 5.95 0.60
C GLY A 100 13.25 5.06 -0.63
N GLU A 101 14.40 4.51 -0.92
CA GLU A 101 14.61 3.44 -1.90
C GLU A 101 14.85 2.13 -1.16
N SER A 102 14.09 1.09 -1.51
CA SER A 102 14.18 -0.21 -0.86
C SER A 102 14.91 -1.22 -1.74
N THR A 103 15.91 -1.86 -1.16
CA THR A 103 16.62 -2.97 -1.78
C THR A 103 16.24 -4.27 -1.09
N VAL A 104 15.95 -5.29 -1.88
CA VAL A 104 15.63 -6.64 -1.39
C VAL A 104 16.94 -7.42 -1.28
N GLY A 105 17.22 -7.97 -0.10
CA GLY A 105 18.37 -8.81 0.15
C GLY A 105 18.24 -10.20 -0.48
N GLU A 106 19.33 -10.98 -0.42
CA GLU A 106 19.35 -12.36 -0.91
C GLU A 106 18.41 -13.25 -0.08
N GLY A 107 17.78 -14.25 -0.74
CA GLY A 107 16.94 -15.24 -0.08
C GLY A 107 15.71 -15.65 -0.89
N GLN A 108 14.69 -16.14 -0.19
CA GLN A 108 13.43 -16.62 -0.80
C GLN A 108 12.42 -15.51 -1.09
N ALA A 109 12.82 -14.24 -0.98
CA ALA A 109 11.95 -13.12 -1.24
C ALA A 109 11.75 -12.91 -2.74
N GLN A 110 10.53 -12.54 -3.12
CA GLN A 110 10.14 -12.24 -4.50
C GLN A 110 9.61 -10.81 -4.58
N ALA A 111 9.77 -10.17 -5.73
CA ALA A 111 9.08 -8.90 -5.97
C ALA A 111 7.56 -9.12 -5.96
N LEU A 112 6.82 -8.13 -5.43
CA LEU A 112 5.35 -8.21 -5.42
C LEU A 112 4.76 -7.92 -6.80
N ALA A 113 5.21 -6.87 -7.47
CA ALA A 113 4.63 -6.39 -8.71
C ALA A 113 5.67 -5.91 -9.72
N ARG A 114 5.32 -6.01 -11.01
CA ARG A 114 5.97 -5.27 -12.09
C ARG A 114 5.14 -4.03 -12.36
N ILE A 115 5.76 -2.89 -12.20
CA ILE A 115 5.13 -1.57 -12.26
C ILE A 115 5.58 -0.83 -13.52
N TYR A 116 4.61 -0.16 -14.14
CA TYR A 116 4.80 0.79 -15.22
C TYR A 116 4.44 2.20 -14.70
N ASN A 117 5.43 3.09 -14.69
CA ASN A 117 5.24 4.50 -14.36
C ASN A 117 4.50 5.19 -15.51
N THR A 118 3.31 5.71 -15.26
CA THR A 118 2.48 6.33 -16.30
C THR A 118 2.91 7.75 -16.66
N VAL A 119 3.87 8.32 -15.93
CA VAL A 119 4.37 9.68 -16.14
C VAL A 119 5.56 9.71 -17.11
N ASP A 120 6.53 8.82 -16.91
CA ASP A 120 7.77 8.79 -17.69
C ASP A 120 7.98 7.51 -18.53
N GLY A 121 7.09 6.52 -18.37
CA GLY A 121 7.12 5.27 -19.13
C GLY A 121 8.14 4.23 -18.63
N THR A 122 8.76 4.44 -17.47
CA THR A 122 9.72 3.49 -16.92
C THR A 122 9.03 2.26 -16.34
N GLU A 123 9.69 1.10 -16.44
CA GLU A 123 9.27 -0.14 -15.80
C GLU A 123 10.25 -0.54 -14.71
N TYR A 124 9.72 -1.02 -13.59
CA TYR A 124 10.52 -1.50 -12.46
C TYR A 124 9.75 -2.52 -11.64
N MET A 125 10.47 -3.21 -10.77
CA MET A 125 9.88 -4.14 -9.80
C MET A 125 9.62 -3.39 -8.50
N ASP A 126 8.42 -3.55 -7.95
CA ASP A 126 8.02 -2.97 -6.67
C ASP A 126 7.68 -4.04 -5.65
N GLY A 127 7.95 -3.68 -4.41
CA GLY A 127 7.56 -4.45 -3.25
C GLY A 127 8.38 -5.72 -3.04
N CYS A 128 7.96 -6.44 -2.02
CA CYS A 128 8.61 -7.68 -1.60
C CYS A 128 7.58 -8.63 -0.98
N VAL A 129 7.72 -9.91 -1.27
CA VAL A 129 6.94 -11.00 -0.67
C VAL A 129 7.89 -12.01 -0.04
N CYS A 130 7.66 -12.35 1.22
CA CYS A 130 8.38 -13.39 1.93
C CYS A 130 7.42 -14.14 2.88
N GLY A 131 7.15 -15.42 2.60
CA GLY A 131 6.18 -16.21 3.36
C GLY A 131 4.78 -15.59 3.34
N ASN A 132 4.24 -15.28 4.51
CA ASN A 132 2.92 -14.64 4.68
C ASN A 132 3.00 -13.11 4.85
N VAL A 133 4.16 -12.51 4.56
CA VAL A 133 4.37 -11.07 4.66
C VAL A 133 4.63 -10.49 3.28
N ALA A 134 3.95 -9.41 2.95
CA ALA A 134 4.15 -8.68 1.71
C ALA A 134 4.16 -7.17 1.95
N GLY A 135 4.74 -6.42 1.04
CA GLY A 135 4.72 -4.97 1.09
C GLY A 135 4.99 -4.33 -0.26
N THR A 136 4.58 -3.07 -0.42
CA THR A 136 4.64 -2.29 -1.65
C THR A 136 4.74 -0.80 -1.35
N TYR A 137 5.28 -0.03 -2.27
CA TYR A 137 5.18 1.44 -2.24
C TYR A 137 3.86 1.96 -2.83
N LEU A 138 3.12 1.12 -3.55
CA LEU A 138 1.92 1.50 -4.30
C LEU A 138 0.75 1.81 -3.35
N HIS A 139 0.48 3.09 -3.13
CA HIS A 139 -0.74 3.56 -2.45
C HIS A 139 -1.97 3.35 -3.33
N GLY A 140 -3.11 3.06 -2.71
CA GLY A 140 -4.37 2.83 -3.43
C GLY A 140 -4.44 1.48 -4.14
N ILE A 141 -3.52 0.55 -3.89
CA ILE A 141 -3.50 -0.78 -4.53
C ILE A 141 -4.83 -1.54 -4.35
N PHE A 142 -5.53 -1.31 -3.24
CA PHE A 142 -6.85 -1.90 -2.96
C PHE A 142 -8.00 -1.22 -3.68
N ASP A 143 -7.77 -0.08 -4.34
CA ASP A 143 -8.76 0.59 -5.19
C ASP A 143 -8.88 -0.15 -6.54
N GLU A 144 -7.86 -0.92 -6.93
CA GLU A 144 -7.90 -1.78 -8.11
C GLU A 144 -8.70 -3.05 -7.81
N LYS A 145 -9.82 -3.19 -8.53
CA LYS A 145 -10.80 -4.24 -8.27
C LYS A 145 -10.22 -5.65 -8.35
N GLU A 146 -9.38 -5.93 -9.34
CA GLU A 146 -8.80 -7.27 -9.53
C GLU A 146 -7.91 -7.65 -8.34
N PHE A 147 -7.12 -6.70 -7.83
CA PHE A 147 -6.28 -6.92 -6.65
C PHE A 147 -7.12 -7.09 -5.38
N CYS A 148 -8.08 -6.19 -5.16
CA CYS A 148 -8.93 -6.20 -3.97
C CYS A 148 -9.74 -7.50 -3.89
N ASP A 149 -10.41 -7.89 -4.96
CA ASP A 149 -11.18 -9.13 -5.03
C ASP A 149 -10.28 -10.37 -4.81
N GLY A 150 -9.10 -10.38 -5.42
CA GLY A 150 -8.12 -11.44 -5.23
C GLY A 150 -7.68 -11.57 -3.78
N PHE A 151 -7.43 -10.44 -3.12
CA PHE A 151 -7.02 -10.38 -1.72
C PHE A 151 -8.14 -10.87 -0.78
N ILE A 152 -9.38 -10.41 -1.01
CA ILE A 152 -10.55 -10.86 -0.24
C ILE A 152 -10.79 -12.36 -0.43
N ASN A 153 -10.69 -12.86 -1.66
CA ASN A 153 -10.84 -14.28 -1.96
C ASN A 153 -9.76 -15.13 -1.29
N MET A 154 -8.51 -14.65 -1.27
CA MET A 154 -7.42 -15.29 -0.55
C MET A 154 -7.71 -15.39 0.95
N LEU A 155 -8.18 -14.30 1.57
CA LEU A 155 -8.58 -14.31 2.99
C LEU A 155 -9.77 -15.23 3.25
N GLY A 156 -10.79 -15.20 2.39
CA GLY A 156 -11.97 -16.07 2.50
C GLY A 156 -11.59 -17.54 2.44
N LYS A 157 -10.76 -17.93 1.46
CA LYS A 157 -10.23 -19.31 1.34
C LYS A 157 -9.50 -19.75 2.61
N ARG A 158 -8.68 -18.85 3.18
CA ARG A 158 -7.96 -19.14 4.42
C ARG A 158 -8.90 -19.34 5.62
N CYS A 159 -9.96 -18.55 5.71
CA CYS A 159 -10.94 -18.61 6.79
C CYS A 159 -12.03 -19.67 6.57
N GLY A 160 -12.02 -20.39 5.45
CA GLY A 160 -13.09 -21.33 5.08
C GLY A 160 -14.43 -20.64 4.81
N ILE A 161 -14.40 -19.35 4.42
CA ILE A 161 -15.57 -18.54 4.12
C ILE A 161 -15.71 -18.43 2.60
N ALA A 162 -16.90 -18.78 2.08
CA ALA A 162 -17.20 -18.52 0.68
C ALA A 162 -17.33 -16.98 0.49
N THR A 163 -16.41 -16.43 -0.29
CA THR A 163 -16.52 -15.03 -0.71
C THR A 163 -17.43 -15.00 -1.93
N HIS A 164 -18.57 -14.36 -1.80
CA HIS A 164 -19.34 -13.96 -2.97
C HIS A 164 -18.57 -12.82 -3.62
N GLY A 165 -18.30 -12.89 -4.92
CA GLY A 165 -17.58 -11.84 -5.64
C GLY A 165 -18.07 -10.47 -5.19
N GLY A 166 -17.14 -9.53 -5.03
CA GLY A 166 -17.47 -8.17 -4.60
C GLY A 166 -18.53 -7.53 -5.48
N SER A 167 -19.04 -6.38 -5.08
CA SER A 167 -19.94 -5.56 -5.91
C SER A 167 -19.42 -5.51 -7.35
N ASP A 168 -20.30 -5.66 -8.35
CA ASP A 168 -19.94 -5.45 -9.77
C ASP A 168 -19.42 -4.03 -10.04
N MET A 169 -19.67 -3.13 -9.09
CA MET A 169 -19.24 -1.73 -9.11
C MET A 169 -17.77 -1.62 -8.75
N SER A 170 -16.99 -0.94 -9.57
CA SER A 170 -15.60 -0.57 -9.26
C SER A 170 -15.55 0.48 -8.14
N PHE A 171 -14.40 0.60 -7.47
CA PHE A 171 -14.19 1.65 -6.46
C PHE A 171 -14.33 3.06 -7.07
N GLU A 172 -13.89 3.25 -8.32
CA GLU A 172 -14.04 4.53 -9.03
C GLU A 172 -15.53 4.88 -9.28
N GLU A 173 -16.34 3.92 -9.72
CA GLU A 173 -17.79 4.11 -9.87
C GLU A 173 -18.47 4.41 -8.52
N TYR A 174 -18.04 3.71 -7.46
CA TYR A 174 -18.52 3.99 -6.11
C TYR A 174 -18.18 5.42 -5.68
N LYS A 175 -16.92 5.85 -5.84
CA LYS A 175 -16.48 7.22 -5.54
C LYS A 175 -17.28 8.26 -6.32
N GLN A 176 -17.44 8.05 -7.62
CA GLN A 176 -18.20 8.98 -8.46
C GLN A 176 -19.64 9.14 -7.95
N ARG A 177 -20.29 8.03 -7.62
CA ARG A 177 -21.63 8.07 -7.03
C ARG A 177 -21.71 8.84 -5.71
N GLU A 178 -20.69 8.68 -4.85
CA GLU A 178 -20.65 9.41 -3.58
C GLU A 178 -20.35 10.91 -3.80
N TYR A 179 -19.53 11.25 -4.80
CA TYR A 179 -19.32 12.65 -5.19
C TYR A 179 -20.58 13.29 -5.75
N ASP A 180 -21.37 12.59 -6.57
CA ASP A 180 -22.63 13.07 -7.09
C ASP A 180 -23.62 13.36 -5.95
N LYS A 181 -23.74 12.45 -4.97
CA LYS A 181 -24.57 12.67 -3.76
C LYS A 181 -24.12 13.91 -2.98
N LEU A 182 -22.80 14.09 -2.81
CA LEU A 182 -22.26 15.27 -2.12
C LEU A 182 -22.57 16.54 -2.90
N ALA A 183 -22.39 16.52 -4.23
CA ALA A 183 -22.69 17.66 -5.09
C ALA A 183 -24.18 18.03 -5.03
N ASP A 184 -25.08 17.05 -5.01
CA ASP A 184 -26.52 17.28 -4.90
C ASP A 184 -26.86 17.87 -3.51
N ALA A 185 -26.31 17.31 -2.44
CA ALA A 185 -26.51 17.84 -1.09
C ALA A 185 -26.01 19.31 -0.97
N ILE A 186 -24.90 19.64 -1.61
CA ILE A 186 -24.40 21.04 -1.65
C ILE A 186 -25.38 21.93 -2.42
N ARG A 187 -25.84 21.50 -3.59
CA ARG A 187 -26.79 22.28 -4.41
C ARG A 187 -28.13 22.52 -3.71
N GLU A 188 -28.60 21.54 -2.94
CA GLU A 188 -29.86 21.65 -2.19
C GLU A 188 -29.78 22.56 -0.95
N ASN A 189 -28.59 22.71 -0.37
CA ASN A 189 -28.42 23.40 0.92
C ASN A 189 -27.62 24.71 0.84
N MET A 190 -27.12 25.08 -0.33
CA MET A 190 -26.36 26.32 -0.54
C MET A 190 -27.00 27.19 -1.62
N ASP A 191 -26.89 28.52 -1.47
CA ASP A 191 -27.22 29.47 -2.53
C ASP A 191 -26.16 29.39 -3.64
N MET A 192 -26.36 28.47 -4.57
CA MET A 192 -25.42 28.22 -5.67
C MET A 192 -25.27 29.45 -6.58
N LYS A 193 -26.31 30.29 -6.69
CA LYS A 193 -26.22 31.54 -7.47
C LYS A 193 -25.18 32.46 -6.85
N TYR A 194 -25.26 32.66 -5.54
CA TYR A 194 -24.28 33.48 -4.82
C TYR A 194 -22.87 32.90 -4.89
N VAL A 195 -22.72 31.58 -4.82
CA VAL A 195 -21.43 30.91 -4.99
C VAL A 195 -20.84 31.22 -6.38
N TYR A 196 -21.61 31.06 -7.45
CA TYR A 196 -21.13 31.32 -8.81
C TYR A 196 -20.81 32.79 -9.04
N GLU A 197 -21.59 33.73 -8.48
CA GLU A 197 -21.31 35.17 -8.52
C GLU A 197 -19.94 35.51 -7.88
N ILE A 198 -19.62 34.90 -6.71
CA ILE A 198 -18.30 35.09 -6.06
C ILE A 198 -17.16 34.51 -6.91
N MET A 199 -17.39 33.37 -7.58
CA MET A 199 -16.41 32.73 -8.45
C MET A 199 -16.22 33.45 -9.78
N GLY A 200 -17.07 34.45 -10.11
CA GLY A 200 -17.03 35.16 -11.37
C GLY A 200 -17.54 34.35 -12.57
N LEU A 201 -18.45 33.40 -12.32
CA LEU A 201 -19.08 32.51 -13.31
C LEU A 201 -20.52 32.93 -13.60
#